data_128bca2553dc6508ef9d5def6abf2f03
#
_entry.id   128bca2553dc6508ef9d5def6abf2f03
#
_cell.length_a   1.000
_cell.length_b   1.000
_cell.length_c   1.000
_cell.angle_alpha   90.00
_cell.angle_beta   90.00
_cell.angle_gamma   90.00
#
_symmetry.space_group_name_H-M   'P 1'
#
loop_
_entity.id
_entity.type
_entity.pdbx_description
1 polymer ?
#
loop_
_entity_poly.entity_id
_entity_poly.type
_entity_poly.pdbx_seq_one_letter_code
_entity_poly.pdbx_strand_id
1 'polypeptide(L)'
;MVTLSIVHVLSNRWWTGSAEPALALVRGLLDYGHRAVLGVPAGSQVEDLARKMGIPLIEGLHLNPRFHPWAWLHDLRRLNTFLRRVPIDILHTHLSHDHWLGACALAALNPARRRPPVHVRTVHTLRRRNSRPHRWLLQHGADHLITVSTALQQELLDTYHIPAPRLTIVPGAVDSHRFHPQIAGDSIRDEFGLGPETPLVGIVARIAPSRGHLLLIEAFAQVHATIPEARLLIVGKGEFRPRVEQQVRDCGLVDAVMFAGYREEDLPEILAALLVFVLLAPGSEGSCRAALEAMAMGKAVVAARAGALGDIVVDGETGLVVDPLSPTALAHAISRLLRAPEQAQQMGWRGRLRVERDFSRQRQVEDVLRLYDWLLASRRRSRAARRR
;
A
#
# COMPACT_ATOMS: atom_id res chain seq x y z
N MET A 1 27.82 -5.97 4.37
CA MET A 1 26.85 -6.68 3.49
C MET A 1 27.40 -6.75 2.08
N VAL A 2 27.10 -7.83 1.33
CA VAL A 2 27.47 -7.92 -0.09
C VAL A 2 26.54 -6.98 -0.88
N THR A 3 27.11 -6.13 -1.75
CA THR A 3 26.30 -5.28 -2.62
C THR A 3 25.52 -6.12 -3.64
N LEU A 4 24.21 -6.08 -3.59
CA LEU A 4 23.31 -6.75 -4.52
C LEU A 4 23.06 -5.89 -5.76
N SER A 5 22.83 -6.55 -6.90
CA SER A 5 22.35 -5.92 -8.14
C SER A 5 20.89 -6.34 -8.37
N ILE A 6 19.99 -5.38 -8.34
CA ILE A 6 18.54 -5.59 -8.28
C ILE A 6 17.85 -4.86 -9.43
N VAL A 7 16.93 -5.53 -10.11
CA VAL A 7 16.02 -4.90 -11.08
C VAL A 7 14.61 -4.97 -10.55
N HIS A 8 13.95 -3.83 -10.46
CA HIS A 8 12.53 -3.74 -10.24
C HIS A 8 11.80 -3.46 -11.56
N VAL A 9 10.62 -4.04 -11.77
CA VAL A 9 9.74 -3.74 -12.91
C VAL A 9 8.35 -3.41 -12.40
N LEU A 10 7.82 -2.27 -12.86
CA LEU A 10 6.55 -1.71 -12.40
C LEU A 10 5.77 -1.09 -13.57
N SER A 11 4.65 -1.69 -13.99
CA SER A 11 3.86 -1.22 -15.13
C SER A 11 2.82 -0.14 -14.81
N ASN A 12 2.95 0.57 -13.70
CA ASN A 12 2.12 1.72 -13.36
C ASN A 12 2.51 2.94 -14.20
N ARG A 13 1.51 3.58 -14.83
CA ARG A 13 1.70 4.86 -15.54
C ARG A 13 1.44 6.09 -14.68
N TRP A 14 0.59 5.92 -13.67
CA TRP A 14 0.14 6.99 -12.80
C TRP A 14 0.62 6.76 -11.38
N TRP A 15 0.74 7.84 -10.62
CA TRP A 15 0.99 7.77 -9.19
C TRP A 15 -0.18 7.08 -8.50
N THR A 16 0.05 5.93 -7.95
CA THR A 16 -0.96 5.07 -7.32
C THR A 16 -0.41 4.49 -6.03
N GLY A 17 -1.30 3.94 -5.20
CA GLY A 17 -0.90 3.29 -3.96
C GLY A 17 0.07 2.11 -4.11
N SER A 18 0.23 1.52 -5.31
CA SER A 18 1.24 0.50 -5.58
C SER A 18 2.53 1.06 -6.20
N ALA A 19 2.49 2.25 -6.80
CA ALA A 19 3.66 2.88 -7.38
C ALA A 19 4.57 3.51 -6.30
N GLU A 20 3.97 4.24 -5.37
CA GLU A 20 4.72 4.89 -4.30
C GLU A 20 5.57 3.92 -3.47
N PRO A 21 5.02 2.81 -2.90
CA PRO A 21 5.82 1.86 -2.14
C PRO A 21 6.94 1.20 -2.95
N ALA A 22 6.70 0.94 -4.24
CA ALA A 22 7.72 0.36 -5.10
C ALA A 22 8.89 1.32 -5.34
N LEU A 23 8.61 2.61 -5.61
CA LEU A 23 9.65 3.63 -5.77
C LEU A 23 10.39 3.87 -4.46
N ALA A 24 9.67 3.96 -3.33
CA ALA A 24 10.25 4.14 -2.01
C ALA A 24 11.19 2.97 -1.65
N LEU A 25 10.79 1.73 -1.95
CA LEU A 25 11.63 0.55 -1.75
C LEU A 25 12.90 0.63 -2.60
N VAL A 26 12.78 0.96 -3.91
CA VAL A 26 13.96 1.07 -4.80
C VAL A 26 14.89 2.16 -4.29
N ARG A 27 14.37 3.32 -3.88
CA ARG A 27 15.19 4.40 -3.34
C ARG A 27 15.89 3.95 -2.05
N GLY A 28 15.17 3.31 -1.14
CA GLY A 28 15.75 2.78 0.09
C GLY A 28 16.86 1.75 -0.16
N LEU A 29 16.70 0.86 -1.15
CA LEU A 29 17.76 -0.08 -1.54
C LEU A 29 19.03 0.64 -2.03
N LEU A 30 18.89 1.75 -2.77
CA LEU A 30 20.01 2.58 -3.19
C LEU A 30 20.68 3.26 -1.99
N ASP A 31 19.90 3.77 -1.03
CA ASP A 31 20.40 4.41 0.19
C ASP A 31 21.17 3.43 1.08
N TYR A 32 20.83 2.14 1.04
CA TYR A 32 21.56 1.05 1.71
C TYR A 32 22.81 0.58 0.93
N GLY A 33 23.17 1.27 -0.16
CA GLY A 33 24.39 0.99 -0.94
C GLY A 33 24.29 -0.17 -1.91
N HIS A 34 23.06 -0.64 -2.23
CA HIS A 34 22.83 -1.63 -3.26
C HIS A 34 22.71 -0.99 -4.65
N ARG A 35 22.88 -1.77 -5.71
CA ARG A 35 22.66 -1.34 -7.10
C ARG A 35 21.22 -1.70 -7.49
N ALA A 36 20.33 -0.72 -7.50
CA ALA A 36 18.96 -0.93 -7.91
C ALA A 36 18.64 -0.13 -9.18
N VAL A 37 17.91 -0.76 -10.11
CA VAL A 37 17.46 -0.18 -11.37
C VAL A 37 15.98 -0.45 -11.53
N LEU A 38 15.22 0.53 -12.01
CA LEU A 38 13.77 0.43 -12.15
C LEU A 38 13.35 0.48 -13.63
N GLY A 39 12.53 -0.49 -14.07
CA GLY A 39 11.81 -0.47 -15.33
C GLY A 39 10.40 0.04 -15.13
N VAL A 40 10.05 1.16 -15.78
CA VAL A 40 8.72 1.78 -15.76
C VAL A 40 8.27 2.16 -17.15
N PRO A 41 6.96 2.42 -17.39
CA PRO A 41 6.48 2.85 -18.70
C PRO A 41 7.10 4.19 -19.10
N ALA A 42 7.71 4.24 -20.28
CA ALA A 42 8.27 5.47 -20.83
C ALA A 42 7.19 6.56 -21.03
N GLY A 43 7.53 7.82 -20.72
CA GLY A 43 6.64 8.98 -20.77
C GLY A 43 5.52 8.93 -19.74
N SER A 44 5.72 8.23 -18.62
CA SER A 44 4.72 8.14 -17.55
C SER A 44 5.07 9.06 -16.37
N GLN A 45 4.05 9.46 -15.59
CA GLN A 45 4.24 10.20 -14.34
C GLN A 45 5.19 9.47 -13.37
N VAL A 46 5.15 8.13 -13.37
CA VAL A 46 6.01 7.32 -12.50
C VAL A 46 7.47 7.39 -12.96
N GLU A 47 7.74 7.48 -14.27
CA GLU A 47 9.10 7.69 -14.78
C GLU A 47 9.65 9.05 -14.35
N ASP A 48 8.84 10.11 -14.47
CA ASP A 48 9.25 11.47 -14.06
C ASP A 48 9.58 11.53 -12.57
N LEU A 49 8.75 10.90 -11.74
CA LEU A 49 8.99 10.83 -10.29
C LEU A 49 10.23 10.01 -9.96
N ALA A 50 10.43 8.88 -10.61
CA ALA A 50 11.63 8.06 -10.42
C ALA A 50 12.91 8.84 -10.77
N ARG A 51 12.90 9.62 -11.87
CA ARG A 51 14.00 10.51 -12.23
C ARG A 51 14.26 11.60 -11.17
N LYS A 52 13.19 12.25 -10.68
CA LYS A 52 13.29 13.24 -9.59
C LYS A 52 13.87 12.64 -8.31
N MET A 53 13.58 11.36 -8.02
CA MET A 53 14.14 10.63 -6.89
C MET A 53 15.56 10.11 -7.14
N GLY A 54 16.16 10.35 -8.30
CA GLY A 54 17.50 9.87 -8.66
C GLY A 54 17.59 8.34 -8.81
N ILE A 55 16.47 7.68 -9.18
CA ILE A 55 16.45 6.23 -9.39
C ILE A 55 16.92 5.90 -10.82
N PRO A 56 17.96 5.06 -10.99
CA PRO A 56 18.39 4.59 -12.30
C PRO A 56 17.29 3.81 -13.02
N LEU A 57 17.11 4.05 -14.34
CA LEU A 57 16.02 3.48 -15.13
C LEU A 57 16.49 2.54 -16.23
N ILE A 58 15.68 1.54 -16.53
CA ILE A 58 15.73 0.82 -17.82
C ILE A 58 14.88 1.62 -18.81
N GLU A 59 15.55 2.35 -19.69
CA GLU A 59 14.92 3.27 -20.64
C GLU A 59 14.05 2.57 -21.69
N GLY A 60 12.98 3.24 -22.13
CA GLY A 60 12.19 2.90 -23.31
C GLY A 60 11.35 1.62 -23.20
N LEU A 61 10.91 1.23 -21.99
CA LEU A 61 9.93 0.19 -21.80
C LEU A 61 8.51 0.77 -22.00
N HIS A 62 7.65 0.05 -22.72
CA HIS A 62 6.25 0.44 -22.90
C HIS A 62 5.38 0.04 -21.72
N LEU A 63 5.56 -1.16 -21.18
CA LEU A 63 4.82 -1.78 -20.07
C LEU A 63 3.31 -1.49 -20.16
N ASN A 64 2.75 -1.73 -21.36
CA ASN A 64 1.36 -1.40 -21.64
C ASN A 64 0.42 -2.35 -20.86
N PRO A 65 -0.50 -1.85 -20.03
CA PRO A 65 -1.43 -2.68 -19.26
C PRO A 65 -2.45 -3.42 -20.16
N ARG A 66 -2.69 -2.94 -21.38
CA ARG A 66 -3.43 -3.67 -22.41
C ARG A 66 -2.42 -4.45 -23.24
N PHE A 67 -2.66 -5.77 -23.41
CA PHE A 67 -1.76 -6.59 -24.21
C PHE A 67 -1.67 -6.05 -25.64
N HIS A 68 -0.46 -5.63 -26.00
CA HIS A 68 -0.10 -5.19 -27.36
C HIS A 68 1.12 -5.99 -27.80
N PRO A 69 1.00 -6.92 -28.75
CA PRO A 69 2.03 -7.90 -29.05
C PRO A 69 3.41 -7.29 -29.37
N TRP A 70 3.45 -6.24 -30.19
CA TRP A 70 4.71 -5.58 -30.56
C TRP A 70 5.38 -4.85 -29.41
N ALA A 71 4.62 -4.11 -28.60
CA ALA A 71 5.14 -3.46 -27.42
C ALA A 71 5.66 -4.50 -26.40
N TRP A 72 4.92 -5.59 -26.22
CA TRP A 72 5.32 -6.66 -25.33
C TRP A 72 6.62 -7.36 -25.80
N LEU A 73 6.74 -7.65 -27.11
CA LEU A 73 7.95 -8.24 -27.67
C LEU A 73 9.14 -7.28 -27.57
N HIS A 74 8.93 -5.99 -27.78
CA HIS A 74 9.94 -4.96 -27.59
C HIS A 74 10.44 -4.95 -26.13
N ASP A 75 9.51 -4.90 -25.16
CA ASP A 75 9.84 -4.88 -23.73
C ASP A 75 10.58 -6.15 -23.29
N LEU A 76 10.15 -7.31 -23.80
CA LEU A 76 10.81 -8.59 -23.56
C LEU A 76 12.26 -8.60 -24.07
N ARG A 77 12.48 -8.13 -25.31
CA ARG A 77 13.81 -8.03 -25.90
C ARG A 77 14.70 -7.06 -25.10
N ARG A 78 14.14 -5.95 -24.71
CA ARG A 78 14.87 -4.91 -23.97
C ARG A 78 15.27 -5.37 -22.57
N LEU A 79 14.34 -5.93 -21.82
CA LEU A 79 14.61 -6.51 -20.50
C LEU A 79 15.61 -7.67 -20.60
N ASN A 80 15.44 -8.57 -21.57
CA ASN A 80 16.35 -9.69 -21.76
C ASN A 80 17.76 -9.23 -22.14
N THR A 81 17.88 -8.20 -23.00
CA THR A 81 19.18 -7.60 -23.37
C THR A 81 19.87 -7.01 -22.13
N PHE A 82 19.11 -6.30 -21.28
CA PHE A 82 19.62 -5.74 -20.03
C PHE A 82 20.12 -6.85 -19.11
N LEU A 83 19.30 -7.87 -18.85
CA LEU A 83 19.64 -9.02 -18.00
C LEU A 83 20.83 -9.84 -18.53
N ARG A 84 21.10 -9.81 -19.84
CA ARG A 84 22.28 -10.45 -20.44
C ARG A 84 23.55 -9.63 -20.28
N ARG A 85 23.46 -8.30 -20.28
CA ARG A 85 24.62 -7.40 -20.21
C ARG A 85 25.06 -7.14 -18.78
N VAL A 86 24.11 -6.98 -17.86
CA VAL A 86 24.35 -6.64 -16.45
C VAL A 86 24.15 -7.88 -15.58
N PRO A 87 25.09 -8.24 -14.69
CA PRO A 87 24.88 -9.31 -13.70
C PRO A 87 23.85 -8.84 -12.67
N ILE A 88 22.69 -9.49 -12.65
CA ILE A 88 21.58 -9.19 -11.75
C ILE A 88 21.39 -10.36 -10.80
N ASP A 89 21.26 -10.08 -9.51
CA ASP A 89 20.99 -11.07 -8.47
C ASP A 89 19.50 -11.30 -8.29
N ILE A 90 18.70 -10.22 -8.31
CA ILE A 90 17.25 -10.24 -8.06
C ILE A 90 16.51 -9.52 -9.20
N LEU A 91 15.47 -10.14 -9.74
CA LEU A 91 14.42 -9.50 -10.53
C LEU A 91 13.16 -9.42 -9.66
N HIS A 92 12.71 -8.21 -9.34
CA HIS A 92 11.52 -7.99 -8.53
C HIS A 92 10.41 -7.33 -9.34
N THR A 93 9.24 -7.96 -9.40
CA THR A 93 8.08 -7.50 -10.16
C THR A 93 6.92 -7.17 -9.23
N HIS A 94 6.06 -6.20 -9.60
CA HIS A 94 5.01 -5.68 -8.72
C HIS A 94 3.58 -5.94 -9.19
N LEU A 95 3.35 -6.01 -10.52
CA LEU A 95 2.02 -6.21 -11.10
C LEU A 95 1.98 -7.47 -11.96
N SER A 96 0.78 -7.88 -12.38
CA SER A 96 0.63 -9.10 -13.17
C SER A 96 1.30 -9.02 -14.54
N HIS A 97 1.30 -7.83 -15.18
CA HIS A 97 1.98 -7.60 -16.45
C HIS A 97 3.50 -7.78 -16.31
N ASP A 98 4.07 -7.13 -15.27
CA ASP A 98 5.50 -7.20 -14.96
C ASP A 98 5.93 -8.65 -14.68
N HIS A 99 5.08 -9.40 -13.97
CA HIS A 99 5.31 -10.79 -13.62
C HIS A 99 5.41 -11.68 -14.88
N TRP A 100 4.46 -11.54 -15.83
CA TRP A 100 4.54 -12.23 -17.11
C TRP A 100 5.80 -11.87 -17.86
N LEU A 101 6.12 -10.58 -17.96
CA LEU A 101 7.31 -10.10 -18.65
C LEU A 101 8.59 -10.67 -18.01
N GLY A 102 8.69 -10.60 -16.67
CA GLY A 102 9.82 -11.13 -15.91
C GLY A 102 10.00 -12.64 -16.10
N ALA A 103 8.91 -13.42 -15.95
CA ALA A 103 8.94 -14.87 -16.13
C ALA A 103 9.40 -15.26 -17.55
N CYS A 104 8.87 -14.62 -18.58
CA CYS A 104 9.27 -14.86 -19.98
C CYS A 104 10.71 -14.41 -20.26
N ALA A 105 11.14 -13.27 -19.70
CA ALA A 105 12.52 -12.82 -19.87
C ALA A 105 13.52 -13.79 -19.25
N LEU A 106 13.22 -14.33 -18.07
CA LEU A 106 14.06 -15.31 -17.40
C LEU A 106 14.08 -16.66 -18.13
N ALA A 107 12.93 -17.12 -18.63
CA ALA A 107 12.85 -18.36 -19.44
C ALA A 107 13.68 -18.27 -20.74
N ALA A 108 13.79 -17.06 -21.32
CA ALA A 108 14.60 -16.82 -22.52
C ALA A 108 16.11 -16.67 -22.25
N LEU A 109 16.55 -16.63 -20.97
CA LEU A 109 17.97 -16.64 -20.63
C LEU A 109 18.54 -18.06 -20.74
N ASN A 110 19.70 -18.16 -21.39
CA ASN A 110 20.42 -19.44 -21.47
C ASN A 110 21.12 -19.74 -20.12
N PRO A 111 20.68 -20.74 -19.35
CA PRO A 111 21.25 -21.04 -18.03
C PRO A 111 22.70 -21.53 -18.09
N ALA A 112 23.17 -22.01 -19.25
CA ALA A 112 24.57 -22.44 -19.43
C ALA A 112 25.54 -21.25 -19.52
N ARG A 113 25.06 -20.08 -19.98
CA ARG A 113 25.92 -18.91 -20.18
C ARG A 113 25.90 -17.93 -19.01
N ARG A 114 24.82 -17.91 -18.19
CA ARG A 114 24.69 -17.00 -17.03
C ARG A 114 23.71 -17.54 -15.99
N ARG A 115 23.98 -17.25 -14.72
CA ARG A 115 23.01 -17.52 -13.65
C ARG A 115 21.81 -16.60 -13.81
N PRO A 116 20.58 -17.11 -14.01
CA PRO A 116 19.41 -16.26 -14.03
C PRO A 116 19.22 -15.63 -12.63
N PRO A 117 18.73 -14.36 -12.53
CA PRO A 117 18.37 -13.76 -11.24
C PRO A 117 17.30 -14.57 -10.51
N VAL A 118 17.20 -14.39 -9.19
CA VAL A 118 16.05 -14.85 -8.42
C VAL A 118 14.87 -13.97 -8.74
N HIS A 119 13.75 -14.57 -9.12
CA HIS A 119 12.53 -13.82 -9.41
C HIS A 119 11.66 -13.70 -8.16
N VAL A 120 11.50 -12.49 -7.66
CA VAL A 120 10.60 -12.15 -6.56
C VAL A 120 9.42 -11.35 -7.10
N ARG A 121 8.23 -11.58 -6.57
CA ARG A 121 7.06 -10.77 -6.89
C ARG A 121 6.38 -10.27 -5.62
N THR A 122 6.11 -8.97 -5.52
CA THR A 122 5.17 -8.42 -4.53
C THR A 122 3.74 -8.48 -5.07
N VAL A 123 2.87 -9.17 -4.35
CA VAL A 123 1.43 -9.22 -4.60
C VAL A 123 0.75 -8.19 -3.70
N HIS A 124 0.32 -7.08 -4.30
CA HIS A 124 -0.35 -6.00 -3.55
C HIS A 124 -1.83 -6.31 -3.32
N THR A 125 -2.49 -6.85 -4.33
CA THR A 125 -3.90 -7.29 -4.28
C THR A 125 -4.11 -8.46 -5.22
N LEU A 126 -5.08 -9.30 -4.92
CA LEU A 126 -5.60 -10.28 -5.85
C LEU A 126 -6.86 -9.71 -6.50
N ARG A 127 -6.80 -9.47 -7.80
CA ARG A 127 -8.02 -9.25 -8.58
C ARG A 127 -8.72 -10.61 -8.69
N ARG A 128 -10.03 -10.67 -8.47
CA ARG A 128 -10.88 -11.90 -8.56
C ARG A 128 -10.88 -12.59 -9.94
N ARG A 129 -9.85 -12.44 -10.75
CA ARG A 129 -9.64 -13.18 -11.99
C ARG A 129 -8.91 -14.48 -11.70
N ASN A 130 -9.63 -15.46 -11.23
CA ASN A 130 -9.13 -16.85 -11.05
C ASN A 130 -9.02 -17.58 -12.40
N SER A 131 -8.36 -16.94 -13.40
CA SER A 131 -8.10 -17.58 -14.68
C SER A 131 -6.96 -18.58 -14.55
N ARG A 132 -7.06 -19.73 -15.26
CA ARG A 132 -5.98 -20.76 -15.27
C ARG A 132 -4.59 -20.19 -15.54
N PRO A 133 -4.37 -19.28 -16.52
CA PRO A 133 -3.06 -18.69 -16.77
C PRO A 133 -2.54 -17.85 -15.57
N HIS A 134 -3.43 -17.07 -14.91
CA HIS A 134 -3.04 -16.27 -13.76
C HIS A 134 -2.63 -17.14 -12.57
N ARG A 135 -3.38 -18.21 -12.30
CA ARG A 135 -3.06 -19.20 -11.28
C ARG A 135 -1.72 -19.87 -11.55
N TRP A 136 -1.49 -20.32 -12.79
CA TRP A 136 -0.23 -20.91 -13.21
C TRP A 136 0.95 -19.94 -13.02
N LEU A 137 0.78 -18.67 -13.38
CA LEU A 137 1.81 -17.64 -13.22
C LEU A 137 2.19 -17.44 -11.74
N LEU A 138 1.21 -17.38 -10.83
CA LEU A 138 1.49 -17.27 -9.40
C LEU A 138 2.21 -18.51 -8.86
N GLN A 139 1.82 -19.69 -9.33
CA GLN A 139 2.42 -20.96 -8.90
C GLN A 139 3.84 -21.18 -9.43
N HIS A 140 4.18 -20.70 -10.63
CA HIS A 140 5.40 -21.08 -11.32
C HIS A 140 6.24 -19.90 -11.86
N GLY A 141 5.65 -18.71 -11.97
CA GLY A 141 6.29 -17.57 -12.65
C GLY A 141 7.33 -16.81 -11.82
N ALA A 142 7.42 -17.07 -10.52
CA ALA A 142 8.42 -16.47 -9.63
C ALA A 142 8.98 -17.50 -8.66
N ASP A 143 10.19 -17.29 -8.17
CA ASP A 143 10.81 -18.14 -7.14
C ASP A 143 10.15 -17.89 -5.76
N HIS A 144 9.74 -16.66 -5.48
CA HIS A 144 9.15 -16.26 -4.21
C HIS A 144 8.12 -15.14 -4.36
N LEU A 145 7.10 -15.15 -3.51
CA LEU A 145 6.06 -14.11 -3.47
C LEU A 145 6.10 -13.36 -2.13
N ILE A 146 6.08 -12.05 -2.20
CA ILE A 146 5.86 -11.17 -1.07
C ILE A 146 4.37 -10.80 -1.03
N THR A 147 3.75 -10.88 0.13
CA THR A 147 2.38 -10.39 0.39
C THR A 147 2.42 -9.20 1.36
N VAL A 148 1.43 -8.33 1.28
CA VAL A 148 1.37 -7.12 2.11
C VAL A 148 0.53 -7.30 3.38
N SER A 149 -0.11 -8.47 3.55
CA SER A 149 -0.96 -8.77 4.72
C SER A 149 -1.13 -10.27 4.93
N THR A 150 -1.48 -10.62 6.17
CA THR A 150 -1.85 -11.99 6.55
C THR A 150 -3.07 -12.49 5.77
N ALA A 151 -4.09 -11.64 5.58
CA ALA A 151 -5.29 -12.00 4.81
C ALA A 151 -4.96 -12.36 3.36
N LEU A 152 -4.05 -11.60 2.72
CA LEU A 152 -3.61 -11.86 1.36
C LEU A 152 -2.75 -13.14 1.27
N GLN A 153 -1.90 -13.38 2.27
CA GLN A 153 -1.13 -14.61 2.36
C GLN A 153 -2.05 -15.83 2.48
N GLN A 154 -3.06 -15.76 3.34
CA GLN A 154 -4.03 -16.84 3.52
C GLN A 154 -4.82 -17.12 2.23
N GLU A 155 -5.24 -16.08 1.50
CA GLU A 155 -5.90 -16.23 0.20
C GLU A 155 -4.99 -16.95 -0.82
N LEU A 156 -3.68 -16.65 -0.82
CA LEU A 156 -2.73 -17.34 -1.71
C LEU A 156 -2.52 -18.81 -1.32
N LEU A 157 -2.51 -19.13 -0.03
CA LEU A 157 -2.42 -20.51 0.46
C LEU A 157 -3.68 -21.30 0.07
N ASP A 158 -4.87 -20.79 0.42
CA ASP A 158 -6.12 -21.53 0.32
C ASP A 158 -6.65 -21.60 -1.13
N THR A 159 -6.65 -20.47 -1.83
CA THR A 159 -7.27 -20.37 -3.16
C THR A 159 -6.31 -20.74 -4.28
N TYR A 160 -5.05 -20.30 -4.17
CA TYR A 160 -4.06 -20.51 -5.22
C TYR A 160 -3.11 -21.67 -4.94
N HIS A 161 -3.18 -22.27 -3.75
CA HIS A 161 -2.35 -23.38 -3.30
C HIS A 161 -0.84 -23.11 -3.46
N ILE A 162 -0.42 -21.88 -3.12
CA ILE A 162 0.99 -21.53 -3.10
C ILE A 162 1.61 -22.10 -1.83
N PRO A 163 2.71 -22.85 -1.90
CA PRO A 163 3.35 -23.40 -0.71
C PRO A 163 3.83 -22.30 0.26
N ALA A 164 3.56 -22.47 1.55
CA ALA A 164 3.95 -21.50 2.59
C ALA A 164 5.44 -21.09 2.55
N PRO A 165 6.42 -21.97 2.27
CA PRO A 165 7.83 -21.58 2.17
C PRO A 165 8.15 -20.63 1.01
N ARG A 166 7.20 -20.40 0.08
CA ARG A 166 7.33 -19.45 -1.03
C ARG A 166 6.63 -18.12 -0.75
N LEU A 167 6.11 -17.92 0.44
CA LEU A 167 5.38 -16.73 0.84
C LEU A 167 6.09 -16.03 2.01
N THR A 168 6.24 -14.72 1.91
CA THR A 168 6.70 -13.87 3.01
C THR A 168 5.81 -12.64 3.10
N ILE A 169 5.38 -12.27 4.30
CA ILE A 169 4.68 -11.03 4.54
C ILE A 169 5.72 -9.91 4.70
N VAL A 170 5.63 -8.90 3.85
CA VAL A 170 6.30 -7.61 4.03
C VAL A 170 5.21 -6.55 3.96
N PRO A 171 4.80 -5.99 5.09
CA PRO A 171 3.71 -5.03 5.14
C PRO A 171 4.04 -3.74 4.38
N GLY A 172 3.01 -2.95 4.11
CA GLY A 172 3.17 -1.59 3.61
C GLY A 172 3.94 -0.74 4.60
N ALA A 173 4.58 0.31 4.10
CA ALA A 173 5.34 1.25 4.93
C ALA A 173 4.87 2.68 4.72
N VAL A 174 5.16 3.54 5.68
CA VAL A 174 4.86 4.97 5.63
C VAL A 174 6.13 5.81 5.88
N ASP A 175 6.13 7.00 5.30
CA ASP A 175 7.13 8.01 5.57
C ASP A 175 6.84 8.72 6.89
N SER A 176 7.48 8.27 7.96
CA SER A 176 7.29 8.84 9.30
C SER A 176 7.95 10.22 9.50
N HIS A 177 8.74 10.70 8.52
CA HIS A 177 9.25 12.07 8.52
C HIS A 177 8.23 13.03 7.90
N ARG A 178 7.57 12.61 6.81
CA ARG A 178 6.49 13.38 6.21
C ARG A 178 5.23 13.42 7.10
N PHE A 179 4.90 12.30 7.72
CA PHE A 179 3.75 12.18 8.62
C PHE A 179 4.22 12.17 10.07
N HIS A 180 4.19 13.34 10.70
CA HIS A 180 4.75 13.55 12.03
C HIS A 180 3.80 14.31 12.96
N PRO A 181 3.63 13.90 14.24
CA PRO A 181 2.66 14.51 15.16
C PRO A 181 2.87 16.00 15.48
N GLN A 182 4.04 16.56 15.17
CA GLN A 182 4.33 17.99 15.38
C GLN A 182 3.74 18.89 14.26
N ILE A 183 3.18 18.31 13.21
CA ILE A 183 2.49 19.07 12.18
C ILE A 183 1.17 19.58 12.75
N ALA A 184 0.91 20.89 12.61
CA ALA A 184 -0.31 21.53 13.07
C ALA A 184 -1.45 21.34 12.04
N GLY A 185 -2.68 21.22 12.53
CA GLY A 185 -3.88 21.10 11.71
C GLY A 185 -4.74 22.36 11.68
N ASP A 186 -4.25 23.48 12.21
CA ASP A 186 -5.04 24.71 12.38
C ASP A 186 -5.49 25.30 11.05
N SER A 187 -4.62 25.32 10.04
CA SER A 187 -4.97 25.79 8.69
C SER A 187 -6.14 25.04 8.06
N ILE A 188 -6.25 23.76 8.34
CA ILE A 188 -7.38 22.93 7.87
C ILE A 188 -8.65 23.24 8.68
N ARG A 189 -8.52 23.45 9.99
CA ARG A 189 -9.65 23.86 10.82
C ARG A 189 -10.19 25.21 10.40
N ASP A 190 -9.33 26.16 10.11
CA ASP A 190 -9.70 27.51 9.60
C ASP A 190 -10.36 27.41 8.23
N GLU A 191 -9.83 26.60 7.30
CA GLU A 191 -10.40 26.38 5.96
C GLU A 191 -11.87 25.90 6.03
N PHE A 192 -12.18 25.03 7.00
CA PHE A 192 -13.52 24.46 7.16
C PHE A 192 -14.37 25.15 8.26
N GLY A 193 -13.92 26.28 8.80
CA GLY A 193 -14.64 27.04 9.83
C GLY A 193 -14.85 26.26 11.13
N LEU A 194 -13.88 25.42 11.52
CA LEU A 194 -13.95 24.58 12.70
C LEU A 194 -13.21 25.22 13.89
N GLY A 195 -13.87 25.30 15.03
CA GLY A 195 -13.20 25.71 16.26
C GLY A 195 -12.14 24.70 16.73
N PRO A 196 -11.20 25.14 17.57
CA PRO A 196 -10.11 24.29 18.05
C PRO A 196 -10.59 23.01 18.79
N GLU A 197 -11.70 23.11 19.49
CA GLU A 197 -12.30 22.00 20.27
C GLU A 197 -13.33 21.18 19.48
N THR A 198 -13.59 21.51 18.21
CA THR A 198 -14.56 20.76 17.39
C THR A 198 -14.09 19.32 17.19
N PRO A 199 -14.85 18.30 17.67
CA PRO A 199 -14.47 16.90 17.49
C PRO A 199 -14.53 16.52 16.00
N LEU A 200 -13.36 16.35 15.37
CA LEU A 200 -13.28 16.09 13.93
C LEU A 200 -12.93 14.62 13.66
N VAL A 201 -13.83 13.94 12.97
CA VAL A 201 -13.64 12.60 12.42
C VAL A 201 -13.24 12.71 10.95
N GLY A 202 -12.34 11.87 10.46
CA GLY A 202 -11.96 11.91 9.04
C GLY A 202 -11.77 10.57 8.39
N ILE A 203 -12.02 10.52 7.10
CA ILE A 203 -11.69 9.39 6.21
C ILE A 203 -10.89 9.89 5.02
N VAL A 204 -9.79 9.20 4.70
CA VAL A 204 -8.99 9.45 3.49
C VAL A 204 -9.08 8.22 2.59
N ALA A 205 -9.91 8.31 1.55
CA ALA A 205 -10.12 7.21 0.61
C ALA A 205 -10.71 7.70 -0.72
N ARG A 206 -10.44 6.96 -1.82
CA ARG A 206 -11.19 7.16 -3.06
C ARG A 206 -12.69 6.97 -2.79
N ILE A 207 -13.52 7.90 -3.25
CA ILE A 207 -14.98 7.82 -3.09
C ILE A 207 -15.53 6.82 -4.12
N ALA A 208 -15.65 5.56 -3.72
CA ALA A 208 -16.10 4.44 -4.53
C ALA A 208 -17.02 3.51 -3.71
N PRO A 209 -17.91 2.71 -4.35
CA PRO A 209 -18.88 1.86 -3.65
C PRO A 209 -18.26 0.92 -2.61
N SER A 210 -17.06 0.41 -2.89
CA SER A 210 -16.37 -0.57 -2.04
C SER A 210 -15.58 0.04 -0.88
N ARG A 211 -15.73 1.35 -0.60
CA ARG A 211 -14.89 2.04 0.41
C ARG A 211 -15.62 2.36 1.72
N GLY A 212 -16.90 1.97 1.83
CA GLY A 212 -17.65 2.08 3.08
C GLY A 212 -18.18 3.47 3.42
N HIS A 213 -18.14 4.44 2.47
CA HIS A 213 -18.60 5.81 2.75
C HIS A 213 -20.08 5.87 3.19
N LEU A 214 -20.97 5.09 2.55
CA LEU A 214 -22.40 5.07 2.95
C LEU A 214 -22.58 4.55 4.37
N LEU A 215 -21.88 3.47 4.72
CA LEU A 215 -21.88 2.92 6.08
C LEU A 215 -21.34 3.94 7.10
N LEU A 216 -20.29 4.69 6.72
CA LEU A 216 -19.76 5.76 7.58
C LEU A 216 -20.78 6.88 7.80
N ILE A 217 -21.53 7.29 6.78
CA ILE A 217 -22.57 8.31 6.92
C ILE A 217 -23.70 7.81 7.84
N GLU A 218 -24.15 6.56 7.69
CA GLU A 218 -25.16 5.98 8.58
C GLU A 218 -24.69 5.89 10.05
N ALA A 219 -23.44 5.51 10.25
CA ALA A 219 -22.82 5.51 11.56
C ALA A 219 -22.69 6.93 12.12
N PHE A 220 -22.25 7.87 11.29
CA PHE A 220 -22.04 9.25 11.72
C PHE A 220 -23.36 9.96 12.05
N ALA A 221 -24.47 9.60 11.43
CA ALA A 221 -25.80 10.09 11.83
C ALA A 221 -26.11 9.72 13.30
N GLN A 222 -25.77 8.51 13.73
CA GLN A 222 -25.93 8.08 15.12
C GLN A 222 -24.95 8.80 16.06
N VAL A 223 -23.72 9.05 15.61
CA VAL A 223 -22.74 9.85 16.36
C VAL A 223 -23.25 11.28 16.54
N HIS A 224 -23.67 11.95 15.47
CA HIS A 224 -24.10 13.35 15.47
C HIS A 224 -25.37 13.55 16.31
N ALA A 225 -26.29 12.57 16.35
CA ALA A 225 -27.46 12.60 17.22
C ALA A 225 -27.11 12.65 18.72
N THR A 226 -25.92 12.15 19.12
CA THR A 226 -25.47 12.11 20.53
C THR A 226 -24.32 13.07 20.82
N ILE A 227 -23.66 13.60 19.81
CA ILE A 227 -22.55 14.56 19.85
C ILE A 227 -22.77 15.56 18.71
N PRO A 228 -23.67 16.53 18.86
CA PRO A 228 -24.07 17.46 17.77
C PRO A 228 -22.95 18.36 17.26
N GLU A 229 -21.93 18.60 18.09
CA GLU A 229 -20.74 19.37 17.72
C GLU A 229 -19.76 18.60 16.85
N ALA A 230 -19.89 17.25 16.74
CA ALA A 230 -18.99 16.43 15.92
C ALA A 230 -19.13 16.79 14.42
N ARG A 231 -18.01 16.77 13.74
CA ARG A 231 -17.91 16.99 12.29
C ARG A 231 -17.19 15.82 11.63
N LEU A 232 -17.56 15.55 10.36
CA LEU A 232 -16.94 14.52 9.52
C LEU A 232 -16.29 15.15 8.29
N LEU A 233 -15.02 14.89 8.08
CA LEU A 233 -14.27 15.31 6.89
C LEU A 233 -14.00 14.11 5.97
N ILE A 234 -14.52 14.18 4.75
CA ILE A 234 -14.32 13.17 3.69
C ILE A 234 -13.27 13.69 2.72
N VAL A 235 -12.12 13.02 2.69
CA VAL A 235 -10.98 13.38 1.85
C VAL A 235 -10.81 12.37 0.73
N GLY A 236 -10.87 12.84 -0.51
CA GLY A 236 -10.72 12.03 -1.70
C GLY A 236 -11.63 12.47 -2.84
N LYS A 237 -11.46 11.81 -3.98
CA LYS A 237 -12.30 11.98 -5.17
C LYS A 237 -12.78 10.63 -5.68
N GLY A 238 -13.86 10.64 -6.43
CA GLY A 238 -14.36 9.42 -7.08
C GLY A 238 -15.75 9.61 -7.64
N GLU A 239 -16.12 8.70 -8.52
CA GLU A 239 -17.39 8.69 -9.27
C GLU A 239 -18.62 8.46 -8.39
N PHE A 240 -18.42 7.96 -7.18
CA PHE A 240 -19.49 7.64 -6.24
C PHE A 240 -19.85 8.82 -5.31
N ARG A 241 -19.15 9.97 -5.44
CA ARG A 241 -19.37 11.17 -4.62
C ARG A 241 -20.83 11.65 -4.63
N PRO A 242 -21.53 11.76 -5.78
CA PRO A 242 -22.93 12.23 -5.78
C PRO A 242 -23.87 11.35 -4.93
N ARG A 243 -23.61 10.02 -4.88
CA ARG A 243 -24.40 9.10 -4.06
C ARG A 243 -24.12 9.29 -2.56
N VAL A 244 -22.87 9.59 -2.19
CA VAL A 244 -22.50 9.88 -0.79
C VAL A 244 -23.11 11.21 -0.36
N GLU A 245 -23.07 12.25 -1.19
CA GLU A 245 -23.72 13.55 -0.92
C GLU A 245 -25.25 13.41 -0.78
N GLN A 246 -25.86 12.54 -1.58
CA GLN A 246 -27.30 12.25 -1.43
C GLN A 246 -27.60 11.62 -0.06
N GLN A 247 -26.80 10.65 0.37
CA GLN A 247 -26.94 9.99 1.69
C GLN A 247 -26.76 11.01 2.83
N VAL A 248 -25.83 11.96 2.70
CA VAL A 248 -25.63 13.06 3.66
C VAL A 248 -26.91 13.88 3.80
N ARG A 249 -27.57 14.25 2.68
CA ARG A 249 -28.84 14.96 2.70
C ARG A 249 -29.96 14.14 3.32
N ASP A 250 -30.07 12.87 2.92
CA ASP A 250 -31.11 11.95 3.41
C ASP A 250 -31.02 11.75 4.94
N CYS A 251 -29.80 11.81 5.49
CA CYS A 251 -29.55 11.73 6.93
C CYS A 251 -29.59 13.09 7.67
N GLY A 252 -29.85 14.20 6.99
CA GLY A 252 -29.87 15.54 7.61
C GLY A 252 -28.50 16.04 8.11
N LEU A 253 -27.40 15.61 7.46
CA LEU A 253 -26.03 15.88 7.93
C LEU A 253 -25.29 16.95 7.10
N VAL A 254 -26.03 17.79 6.33
CA VAL A 254 -25.43 18.77 5.40
C VAL A 254 -24.44 19.70 6.08
N ASP A 255 -24.75 20.16 7.31
CA ASP A 255 -23.92 21.08 8.09
C ASP A 255 -22.83 20.36 8.91
N ALA A 256 -22.86 19.04 8.97
CA ALA A 256 -21.95 18.23 9.79
C ALA A 256 -20.90 17.45 8.97
N VAL A 257 -21.10 17.32 7.65
CA VAL A 257 -20.21 16.54 6.76
C VAL A 257 -19.60 17.43 5.70
N MET A 258 -18.28 17.46 5.64
CA MET A 258 -17.50 18.26 4.72
C MET A 258 -16.74 17.39 3.72
N PHE A 259 -16.56 17.88 2.50
CA PHE A 259 -15.82 17.20 1.43
C PHE A 259 -14.59 18.03 1.04
N ALA A 260 -13.41 17.58 1.43
CA ALA A 260 -12.15 18.27 1.14
C ALA A 260 -11.62 18.04 -0.29
N GLY A 261 -12.23 17.14 -1.07
CA GLY A 261 -11.69 16.76 -2.37
C GLY A 261 -10.41 15.91 -2.26
N TYR A 262 -9.67 15.81 -3.36
CA TYR A 262 -8.38 15.12 -3.38
C TYR A 262 -7.28 16.04 -2.85
N ARG A 263 -6.58 15.59 -1.84
CA ARG A 263 -5.50 16.31 -1.17
C ARG A 263 -4.26 15.41 -1.13
N GLU A 264 -3.10 15.96 -1.42
CA GLU A 264 -1.84 15.22 -1.44
C GLU A 264 -0.73 15.97 -0.69
N GLU A 265 -0.51 17.25 -1.02
CA GLU A 265 0.59 18.02 -0.45
C GLU A 265 0.36 18.30 1.04
N ASP A 266 -0.84 18.70 1.40
CA ASP A 266 -1.30 19.07 2.75
C ASP A 266 -2.07 17.94 3.48
N LEU A 267 -1.91 16.70 3.02
CA LEU A 267 -2.50 15.54 3.69
C LEU A 267 -2.03 15.37 5.15
N PRO A 268 -0.76 15.65 5.49
CA PRO A 268 -0.33 15.64 6.89
C PRO A 268 -1.11 16.62 7.77
N GLU A 269 -1.36 17.85 7.31
CA GLU A 269 -2.13 18.89 8.01
C GLU A 269 -3.59 18.47 8.19
N ILE A 270 -4.19 17.86 7.15
CA ILE A 270 -5.53 17.27 7.26
C ILE A 270 -5.59 16.21 8.35
N LEU A 271 -4.64 15.26 8.34
CA LEU A 271 -4.60 14.24 9.37
C LEU A 271 -4.31 14.83 10.75
N ALA A 272 -3.49 15.90 10.83
CA ALA A 272 -3.22 16.60 12.08
C ALA A 272 -4.50 17.21 12.68
N ALA A 273 -5.41 17.75 11.86
CA ALA A 273 -6.66 18.34 12.31
C ALA A 273 -7.65 17.34 12.94
N LEU A 274 -7.51 16.04 12.62
CA LEU A 274 -8.46 15.01 13.09
C LEU A 274 -8.22 14.63 14.55
N LEU A 275 -9.30 14.28 15.25
CA LEU A 275 -9.24 13.54 16.52
C LEU A 275 -9.30 12.03 16.27
N VAL A 276 -10.16 11.57 15.37
CA VAL A 276 -10.35 10.15 15.03
C VAL A 276 -10.26 9.96 13.53
N PHE A 277 -9.46 9.02 13.10
CA PHE A 277 -9.38 8.58 11.70
C PHE A 277 -10.17 7.29 11.50
N VAL A 278 -10.91 7.19 10.40
CA VAL A 278 -11.72 6.00 10.06
C VAL A 278 -11.26 5.40 8.74
N LEU A 279 -11.09 4.08 8.69
CA LEU A 279 -10.86 3.36 7.44
C LEU A 279 -11.60 2.02 7.43
N LEU A 280 -12.54 1.87 6.48
CA LEU A 280 -13.47 0.73 6.45
C LEU A 280 -13.14 -0.33 5.40
N ALA A 281 -12.20 -0.04 4.51
CA ALA A 281 -11.78 -0.98 3.49
C ALA A 281 -10.30 -0.78 3.14
N PRO A 282 -9.56 -1.85 2.83
CA PRO A 282 -8.20 -1.74 2.33
C PRO A 282 -8.19 -0.95 1.02
N GLY A 283 -7.08 -0.26 0.75
CA GLY A 283 -6.84 0.43 -0.50
C GLY A 283 -6.74 -0.52 -1.70
N SER A 284 -6.60 0.05 -2.90
CA SER A 284 -6.37 -0.72 -4.13
C SER A 284 -5.03 -1.47 -4.12
N GLU A 285 -4.12 -1.06 -3.26
CA GLU A 285 -2.79 -1.65 -3.03
C GLU A 285 -2.75 -2.65 -1.85
N GLY A 286 -3.86 -2.82 -1.12
CA GLY A 286 -3.97 -3.76 0.00
C GLY A 286 -3.16 -3.39 1.26
N SER A 287 -2.30 -2.37 1.21
CA SER A 287 -1.40 -1.99 2.32
C SER A 287 -2.05 -1.08 3.36
N CYS A 288 -3.29 -0.62 3.12
CA CYS A 288 -4.02 0.31 4.01
C CYS A 288 -3.22 1.57 4.39
N ARG A 289 -2.50 2.14 3.42
CA ARG A 289 -1.56 3.26 3.60
C ARG A 289 -2.15 4.42 4.41
N ALA A 290 -3.39 4.83 4.12
CA ALA A 290 -4.03 5.93 4.85
C ALA A 290 -4.16 5.68 6.35
N ALA A 291 -4.34 4.42 6.79
CA ALA A 291 -4.32 4.08 8.21
C ALA A 291 -2.90 4.19 8.80
N LEU A 292 -1.88 3.75 8.05
CA LEU A 292 -0.48 3.92 8.47
C LEU A 292 -0.08 5.40 8.56
N GLU A 293 -0.54 6.24 7.61
CA GLU A 293 -0.34 7.69 7.62
C GLU A 293 -1.00 8.34 8.84
N ALA A 294 -2.26 7.99 9.14
CA ALA A 294 -2.96 8.48 10.32
C ALA A 294 -2.29 8.04 11.64
N MET A 295 -1.88 6.77 11.73
CA MET A 295 -1.13 6.27 12.88
C MET A 295 0.24 6.95 13.01
N ALA A 296 0.92 7.24 11.91
CA ALA A 296 2.17 7.99 11.89
C ALA A 296 1.99 9.42 12.43
N MET A 297 0.83 10.03 12.20
CA MET A 297 0.42 11.32 12.79
C MET A 297 -0.03 11.21 14.26
N GLY A 298 0.03 10.03 14.87
CA GLY A 298 -0.43 9.80 16.24
C GLY A 298 -1.94 9.87 16.41
N LYS A 299 -2.73 9.55 15.37
CA LYS A 299 -4.19 9.58 15.42
C LYS A 299 -4.76 8.21 15.80
N ALA A 300 -5.79 8.21 16.65
CA ALA A 300 -6.56 6.99 16.91
C ALA A 300 -7.29 6.55 15.64
N VAL A 301 -7.20 5.26 15.33
CA VAL A 301 -7.81 4.68 14.13
C VAL A 301 -8.98 3.81 14.48
N VAL A 302 -10.15 4.07 13.91
CA VAL A 302 -11.27 3.11 13.87
C VAL A 302 -11.23 2.39 12.54
N ALA A 303 -10.95 1.10 12.58
CA ALA A 303 -10.75 0.27 11.39
C ALA A 303 -11.80 -0.83 11.29
N ALA A 304 -12.25 -1.15 10.08
CA ALA A 304 -13.00 -2.37 9.86
C ALA A 304 -12.05 -3.59 9.87
N ARG A 305 -12.55 -4.75 10.31
CA ARG A 305 -11.82 -6.05 10.23
C ARG A 305 -11.75 -6.51 8.79
N ALA A 306 -10.88 -5.89 7.98
CA ALA A 306 -10.77 -6.14 6.56
C ALA A 306 -9.33 -6.02 6.04
N GLY A 307 -8.87 -6.98 5.24
CA GLY A 307 -7.54 -6.98 4.63
C GLY A 307 -6.41 -6.76 5.63
N ALA A 308 -5.48 -5.86 5.31
CA ALA A 308 -4.34 -5.53 6.18
C ALA A 308 -4.71 -4.69 7.43
N LEU A 309 -5.92 -4.16 7.53
CA LEU A 309 -6.32 -3.34 8.68
C LEU A 309 -6.21 -4.11 10.00
N GLY A 310 -6.55 -5.41 9.99
CA GLY A 310 -6.39 -6.28 11.16
C GLY A 310 -4.93 -6.56 11.55
N ASP A 311 -3.99 -6.44 10.62
CA ASP A 311 -2.56 -6.59 10.90
C ASP A 311 -1.96 -5.27 11.42
N ILE A 312 -2.54 -4.12 11.05
CA ILE A 312 -2.02 -2.77 11.34
C ILE A 312 -2.56 -2.27 12.68
N VAL A 313 -3.88 -2.33 12.88
CA VAL A 313 -4.54 -1.81 14.08
C VAL A 313 -4.73 -2.92 15.12
N VAL A 314 -4.18 -2.71 16.31
CA VAL A 314 -4.39 -3.60 17.46
C VAL A 314 -5.61 -3.08 18.23
N ASP A 315 -6.66 -3.88 18.27
CA ASP A 315 -7.93 -3.53 18.88
C ASP A 315 -7.77 -3.20 20.38
N GLY A 316 -8.32 -2.06 20.79
CA GLY A 316 -8.24 -1.56 22.16
C GLY A 316 -6.88 -0.98 22.57
N GLU A 317 -5.82 -1.12 21.73
CA GLU A 317 -4.47 -0.66 22.05
C GLU A 317 -4.03 0.52 21.16
N THR A 318 -4.03 0.34 19.84
CA THR A 318 -3.61 1.37 18.87
C THR A 318 -4.78 1.99 18.11
N GLY A 319 -6.01 1.53 18.40
CA GLY A 319 -7.25 1.93 17.78
C GLY A 319 -8.37 0.98 18.15
N LEU A 320 -9.48 1.05 17.42
CA LEU A 320 -10.63 0.15 17.59
C LEU A 320 -10.90 -0.58 16.27
N VAL A 321 -11.15 -1.90 16.36
CA VAL A 321 -11.47 -2.72 15.19
C VAL A 321 -12.94 -3.14 15.27
N VAL A 322 -13.72 -2.78 14.24
CA VAL A 322 -15.16 -3.00 14.19
C VAL A 322 -15.56 -3.99 13.11
N ASP A 323 -16.77 -4.54 13.22
CA ASP A 323 -17.39 -5.31 12.14
C ASP A 323 -17.61 -4.41 10.91
N PRO A 324 -17.14 -4.79 9.71
CA PRO A 324 -17.23 -3.97 8.51
C PRO A 324 -18.67 -3.74 8.00
N LEU A 325 -19.67 -4.43 8.54
CA LEU A 325 -21.07 -4.33 8.12
C LEU A 325 -22.01 -3.72 9.16
N SER A 326 -21.49 -3.25 10.31
CA SER A 326 -22.31 -2.71 11.40
C SER A 326 -22.13 -1.19 11.57
N PRO A 327 -23.07 -0.35 11.06
CA PRO A 327 -23.06 1.08 11.33
C PRO A 327 -23.09 1.42 12.83
N THR A 328 -23.85 0.65 13.62
CA THR A 328 -23.98 0.86 15.06
C THR A 328 -22.68 0.57 15.80
N ALA A 329 -21.97 -0.51 15.46
CA ALA A 329 -20.65 -0.79 16.06
C ALA A 329 -19.63 0.31 15.71
N LEU A 330 -19.65 0.81 14.47
CA LEU A 330 -18.83 1.92 14.01
C LEU A 330 -19.17 3.21 14.78
N ALA A 331 -20.47 3.54 14.92
CA ALA A 331 -20.93 4.70 15.66
C ALA A 331 -20.49 4.66 17.14
N HIS A 332 -20.62 3.50 17.80
CA HIS A 332 -20.16 3.31 19.18
C HIS A 332 -18.65 3.51 19.31
N ALA A 333 -17.85 2.95 18.38
CA ALA A 333 -16.39 3.10 18.41
C ALA A 333 -15.97 4.56 18.23
N ILE A 334 -16.57 5.27 17.26
CA ILE A 334 -16.32 6.70 17.04
C ILE A 334 -16.72 7.51 18.26
N SER A 335 -17.97 7.35 18.76
CA SER A 335 -18.49 8.09 19.91
C SER A 335 -17.66 7.86 21.18
N ARG A 336 -17.17 6.64 21.40
CA ARG A 336 -16.27 6.31 22.52
C ARG A 336 -15.00 7.16 22.49
N LEU A 337 -14.36 7.27 21.33
CA LEU A 337 -13.12 8.04 21.18
C LEU A 337 -13.36 9.55 21.23
N LEU A 338 -14.48 10.04 20.69
CA LEU A 338 -14.82 11.46 20.73
C LEU A 338 -15.14 11.92 22.17
N ARG A 339 -15.75 11.07 23.01
CA ARG A 339 -16.06 11.37 24.43
C ARG A 339 -14.85 11.21 25.36
N ALA A 340 -13.78 10.56 24.89
CA ALA A 340 -12.57 10.33 25.66
C ALA A 340 -11.33 10.72 24.82
N PRO A 341 -11.13 12.03 24.55
CA PRO A 341 -10.05 12.51 23.67
C PRO A 341 -8.66 12.13 24.20
N GLU A 342 -8.45 12.09 25.49
CA GLU A 342 -7.20 11.63 26.10
C GLU A 342 -6.93 10.15 25.78
N GLN A 343 -7.95 9.29 25.82
CA GLN A 343 -7.82 7.89 25.44
C GLN A 343 -7.50 7.77 23.93
N ALA A 344 -8.16 8.58 23.10
CA ALA A 344 -7.87 8.64 21.67
C ALA A 344 -6.40 9.04 21.42
N GLN A 345 -5.91 10.07 22.10
CA GLN A 345 -4.50 10.50 21.98
C GLN A 345 -3.52 9.41 22.41
N GLN A 346 -3.80 8.73 23.53
CA GLN A 346 -2.96 7.62 24.00
C GLN A 346 -2.93 6.45 23.01
N MET A 347 -4.09 6.09 22.44
CA MET A 347 -4.17 5.06 21.38
C MET A 347 -3.39 5.50 20.14
N GLY A 348 -3.57 6.74 19.72
CA GLY A 348 -2.85 7.31 18.59
C GLY A 348 -1.32 7.29 18.79
N TRP A 349 -0.87 7.67 19.97
CA TRP A 349 0.55 7.62 20.32
C TRP A 349 1.12 6.19 20.29
N ARG A 350 0.42 5.20 20.84
CA ARG A 350 0.80 3.79 20.73
C ARG A 350 0.83 3.33 19.27
N GLY A 351 -0.13 3.82 18.47
CA GLY A 351 -0.16 3.61 17.03
C GLY A 351 1.10 4.16 16.34
N ARG A 352 1.54 5.37 16.70
CA ARG A 352 2.78 5.97 16.20
C ARG A 352 4.01 5.11 16.52
N LEU A 353 4.17 4.69 17.77
CA LEU A 353 5.29 3.84 18.18
C LEU A 353 5.30 2.51 17.41
N ARG A 354 4.12 1.92 17.18
CA ARG A 354 4.00 0.71 16.35
C ARG A 354 4.43 0.96 14.91
N VAL A 355 4.02 2.09 14.32
CA VAL A 355 4.41 2.45 12.94
C VAL A 355 5.92 2.60 12.83
N GLU A 356 6.55 3.31 13.74
CA GLU A 356 8.01 3.51 13.74
C GLU A 356 8.77 2.19 13.83
N ARG A 357 8.30 1.26 14.65
CA ARG A 357 8.93 -0.05 14.86
C ARG A 357 8.69 -1.00 13.69
N ASP A 358 7.44 -1.12 13.20
CA ASP A 358 7.01 -2.24 12.36
C ASP A 358 6.71 -1.84 10.91
N PHE A 359 6.40 -0.55 10.64
CA PHE A 359 5.89 -0.08 9.34
C PHE A 359 6.67 1.11 8.77
N SER A 360 7.89 1.35 9.24
CA SER A 360 8.76 2.37 8.68
C SER A 360 9.32 1.92 7.32
N ARG A 361 9.63 2.88 6.43
CA ARG A 361 10.32 2.61 5.16
C ARG A 361 11.64 1.87 5.37
N GLN A 362 12.39 2.24 6.41
CA GLN A 362 13.61 1.57 6.78
C GLN A 362 13.38 0.09 7.08
N ARG A 363 12.39 -0.22 7.93
CA ARG A 363 12.03 -1.60 8.28
C ARG A 363 11.64 -2.42 7.06
N GLN A 364 10.86 -1.85 6.14
CA GLN A 364 10.47 -2.53 4.91
C GLN A 364 11.68 -2.91 4.04
N VAL A 365 12.64 -1.99 3.89
CA VAL A 365 13.88 -2.25 3.13
C VAL A 365 14.68 -3.37 3.79
N GLU A 366 14.84 -3.34 5.12
CA GLU A 366 15.56 -4.38 5.87
C GLU A 366 14.90 -5.75 5.75
N ASP A 367 13.56 -5.82 5.81
CA ASP A 367 12.82 -7.08 5.65
C ASP A 367 12.99 -7.66 4.24
N VAL A 368 12.92 -6.81 3.22
CA VAL A 368 13.14 -7.21 1.82
C VAL A 368 14.59 -7.67 1.61
N LEU A 369 15.58 -6.97 2.16
CA LEU A 369 16.99 -7.36 2.07
C LEU A 369 17.26 -8.69 2.76
N ARG A 370 16.70 -8.93 3.96
CA ARG A 370 16.78 -10.23 4.64
C ARG A 370 16.20 -11.36 3.79
N LEU A 371 15.08 -11.12 3.13
CA LEU A 371 14.49 -12.09 2.21
C LEU A 371 15.40 -12.36 1.02
N TYR A 372 15.96 -11.34 0.38
CA TYR A 372 16.85 -11.50 -0.77
C TYR A 372 18.10 -12.30 -0.39
N ASP A 373 18.74 -11.98 0.73
CA ASP A 373 19.92 -12.73 1.24
C ASP A 373 19.58 -14.20 1.50
N TRP A 374 18.43 -14.46 2.12
CA TRP A 374 17.97 -15.82 2.38
C TRP A 374 17.74 -16.62 1.08
N LEU A 375 17.09 -16.03 0.08
CA LEU A 375 16.83 -16.63 -1.22
C LEU A 375 18.14 -16.98 -1.95
N LEU A 376 19.07 -16.04 -1.99
CA LEU A 376 20.36 -16.21 -2.63
C LEU A 376 21.21 -17.30 -1.94
N ALA A 377 21.21 -17.32 -0.60
CA ALA A 377 21.90 -18.35 0.18
C ALA A 377 21.27 -19.73 -0.01
N SER A 378 19.96 -19.85 -0.01
CA SER A 378 19.22 -21.10 -0.23
C SER A 378 19.49 -21.67 -1.62
N ARG A 379 19.54 -20.80 -2.65
CA ARG A 379 19.88 -21.21 -4.01
C ARG A 379 21.33 -21.70 -4.15
N ARG A 380 22.27 -21.10 -3.40
CA ARG A 380 23.68 -21.56 -3.35
C ARG A 380 23.78 -22.97 -2.73
N ARG A 381 23.08 -23.22 -1.60
CA ARG A 381 23.03 -24.50 -0.91
C ARG A 381 22.45 -25.63 -1.78
N SER A 382 21.32 -25.38 -2.43
CA SER A 382 20.66 -26.37 -3.30
C SER A 382 21.55 -26.78 -4.49
N ARG A 383 22.37 -25.86 -5.01
CA ARG A 383 23.32 -26.17 -6.09
C ARG A 383 24.55 -26.95 -5.61
N ALA A 384 25.06 -26.64 -4.42
CA ALA A 384 26.16 -27.39 -3.83
C ALA A 384 25.75 -28.85 -3.57
N ALA A 385 24.50 -29.06 -3.11
CA ALA A 385 23.96 -30.41 -2.89
C ALA A 385 23.77 -31.22 -4.19
N ARG A 386 23.44 -30.55 -5.33
CA ARG A 386 23.29 -31.24 -6.63
C ARG A 386 24.61 -31.53 -7.36
N ARG A 387 25.73 -31.00 -6.88
CA ARG A 387 27.07 -31.24 -7.44
C ARG A 387 27.85 -32.34 -6.69
N ARG A 388 27.36 -32.74 -5.55
CA ARG A 388 27.80 -33.93 -4.79
C ARG A 388 26.96 -35.13 -5.17
#